data_19d6aa2cb2a898fa6511527342485d6c
#
_entry.id   19d6aa2cb2a898fa6511527342485d6c
#
_cell.length_a   1.000
_cell.length_b   1.000
_cell.length_c   1.000
_cell.angle_alpha   90.00
_cell.angle_beta   90.00
_cell.angle_gamma   90.00
#
_symmetry.space_group_name_H-M   'P 1'
#
loop_
_entity.id
_entity.type
_entity.pdbx_description
1 polymer ?
#
loop_
_entity_poly.entity_id
_entity_poly.type
_entity_poly.pdbx_seq_one_letter_code
_entity_poly.pdbx_strand_id
1 'polypeptide(L)'
;MTVEEQVLARIRPPPEEEARIEKVVRDLLDRLRSTLKSKGWDAKPFLAGSVAKGTHLTGTEIDVFVAFPPDLPRADLEERGLALGKLLERGAHLYAEHPYTRGWYGGFEIEIVPCYRITDATQRMSAVDRTPLHVDYVLGRVKDGQTDEIRLLKAWAEGIGVYGAEAKILGFSGYLCELLVLKYGTFRGVLEGSLAWRPGIVLELDRLAARTFPEPLTVVDPVDPNRNVASAVSVEQLATFVHAAREYLQRPSERFFFPRPLKALSLSKLRAMAKRRAGGLLAISVPAPAVTEDVLYPQLRKGHRAFLDLFQRHAFEVFDSRFDVAGKEAVFLFEFAVDSLPRVSRHPGPPVWVKNAKEFLDKWQRSPKTIAGPFVQGERWAVDVAREATSASALVKSRWRELSIGKDLEKAARRSLRIHAGATSLRAGYAEAWTRLFDKQFPWER
;
A
#
# COMPACT_ATOMS: atom_id res chain seq x y z
N MET A 1 -9.95 19.80 -28.83
CA MET A 1 -10.30 19.01 -27.64
C MET A 1 -9.00 18.76 -26.90
N THR A 2 -8.90 19.17 -25.64
CA THR A 2 -7.72 18.94 -24.80
C THR A 2 -7.63 17.46 -24.40
N VAL A 3 -6.50 17.03 -23.86
CA VAL A 3 -6.34 15.67 -23.32
C VAL A 3 -7.36 15.43 -22.20
N GLU A 4 -7.54 16.41 -21.33
CA GLU A 4 -8.48 16.34 -20.21
C GLU A 4 -9.93 16.18 -20.67
N GLU A 5 -10.36 16.90 -21.73
CA GLU A 5 -11.71 16.74 -22.32
C GLU A 5 -11.91 15.34 -22.90
N GLN A 6 -10.90 14.79 -23.59
CA GLN A 6 -10.94 13.42 -24.15
C GLN A 6 -11.03 12.38 -23.03
N VAL A 7 -10.26 12.56 -21.97
CA VAL A 7 -10.27 11.69 -20.79
C VAL A 7 -11.61 11.76 -20.07
N LEU A 8 -12.14 12.96 -19.83
CA LEU A 8 -13.45 13.15 -19.16
C LEU A 8 -14.57 12.44 -19.89
N ALA A 9 -14.59 12.47 -21.24
CA ALA A 9 -15.58 11.75 -22.03
C ALA A 9 -15.58 10.23 -21.79
N ARG A 10 -14.49 9.67 -21.27
CA ARG A 10 -14.33 8.23 -21.00
C ARG A 10 -14.54 7.84 -19.55
N ILE A 11 -14.22 8.74 -18.60
CA ILE A 11 -14.25 8.43 -17.17
C ILE A 11 -15.51 8.93 -16.47
N ARG A 12 -16.20 9.92 -17.04
CA ARG A 12 -17.46 10.42 -16.50
C ARG A 12 -18.55 9.35 -16.71
N PRO A 13 -19.31 9.00 -15.68
CA PRO A 13 -20.44 8.11 -15.85
C PRO A 13 -21.42 8.67 -16.87
N PRO A 14 -21.90 7.86 -17.84
CA PRO A 14 -22.91 8.32 -18.78
C PRO A 14 -24.25 8.55 -18.05
N PRO A 15 -25.14 9.42 -18.58
CA PRO A 15 -26.42 9.74 -17.93
C PRO A 15 -27.28 8.52 -17.60
N GLU A 16 -27.19 7.47 -18.42
CA GLU A 16 -27.89 6.21 -18.20
C GLU A 16 -27.37 5.46 -16.97
N GLU A 17 -26.05 5.48 -16.74
CA GLU A 17 -25.42 4.88 -15.55
C GLU A 17 -25.79 5.68 -14.30
N GLU A 18 -25.74 7.00 -14.35
CA GLU A 18 -26.17 7.90 -13.27
C GLU A 18 -27.63 7.62 -12.86
N ALA A 19 -28.55 7.57 -13.83
CA ALA A 19 -29.95 7.27 -13.57
C ALA A 19 -30.16 5.88 -12.95
N ARG A 20 -29.38 4.89 -13.36
CA ARG A 20 -29.41 3.54 -12.78
C ARG A 20 -28.89 3.54 -11.34
N ILE A 21 -27.80 4.24 -11.08
CA ILE A 21 -27.24 4.40 -9.73
C ILE A 21 -28.27 5.06 -8.82
N GLU A 22 -28.87 6.18 -9.23
CA GLU A 22 -29.91 6.87 -8.44
C GLU A 22 -31.08 5.96 -8.09
N LYS A 23 -31.56 5.18 -9.06
CA LYS A 23 -32.66 4.24 -8.85
C LYS A 23 -32.31 3.16 -7.86
N VAL A 24 -31.12 2.55 -8.00
CA VAL A 24 -30.63 1.47 -7.12
C VAL A 24 -30.40 1.98 -5.70
N VAL A 25 -29.77 3.16 -5.56
CA VAL A 25 -29.54 3.80 -4.27
C VAL A 25 -30.86 4.10 -3.56
N ARG A 26 -31.84 4.66 -4.27
CA ARG A 26 -33.15 4.97 -3.70
C ARG A 26 -33.87 3.71 -3.20
N ASP A 27 -33.95 2.65 -4.03
CA ASP A 27 -34.57 1.39 -3.65
C ASP A 27 -33.87 0.73 -2.44
N LEU A 28 -32.53 0.71 -2.43
CA LEU A 28 -31.77 0.14 -1.32
C LEU A 28 -31.96 0.94 -0.01
N LEU A 29 -31.92 2.28 -0.09
CA LEU A 29 -32.14 3.11 1.11
C LEU A 29 -33.56 2.93 1.66
N ASP A 30 -34.57 2.79 0.81
CA ASP A 30 -35.96 2.54 1.26
C ASP A 30 -36.10 1.15 1.88
N ARG A 31 -35.47 0.13 1.33
CA ARG A 31 -35.41 -1.21 1.96
C ARG A 31 -34.68 -1.21 3.29
N LEU A 32 -33.56 -0.51 3.39
CA LEU A 32 -32.85 -0.34 4.66
C LEU A 32 -33.73 0.34 5.71
N ARG A 33 -34.41 1.46 5.36
CA ARG A 33 -35.35 2.17 6.25
C ARG A 33 -36.48 1.25 6.73
N SER A 34 -37.08 0.49 5.82
CA SER A 34 -38.13 -0.47 6.12
C SER A 34 -37.67 -1.57 7.06
N THR A 35 -36.46 -2.11 6.82
CA THR A 35 -35.83 -3.14 7.65
C THR A 35 -35.53 -2.60 9.05
N LEU A 36 -34.97 -1.42 9.16
CA LEU A 36 -34.66 -0.76 10.43
C LEU A 36 -35.96 -0.55 11.25
N LYS A 37 -37.02 -0.05 10.61
CA LYS A 37 -38.34 0.15 11.23
C LYS A 37 -38.93 -1.15 11.72
N SER A 38 -38.91 -2.22 10.91
CA SER A 38 -39.46 -3.53 11.28
C SER A 38 -38.74 -4.19 12.46
N LYS A 39 -37.46 -3.89 12.63
CA LYS A 39 -36.64 -4.39 13.75
C LYS A 39 -36.65 -3.47 14.98
N GLY A 40 -37.29 -2.29 14.89
CA GLY A 40 -37.28 -1.30 15.97
C GLY A 40 -35.90 -0.71 16.23
N TRP A 41 -35.02 -0.67 15.23
CA TRP A 41 -33.66 -0.14 15.37
C TRP A 41 -33.63 1.35 15.04
N ASP A 42 -33.20 2.19 15.99
CA ASP A 42 -32.91 3.59 15.72
C ASP A 42 -31.59 3.67 14.94
N ALA A 43 -31.70 3.84 13.64
CA ALA A 43 -30.55 4.08 12.76
C ALA A 43 -30.98 4.79 11.48
N LYS A 44 -30.04 5.50 10.83
CA LYS A 44 -30.29 6.28 9.63
C LYS A 44 -29.36 5.79 8.51
N PRO A 45 -29.88 5.19 7.41
CA PRO A 45 -29.09 4.87 6.25
C PRO A 45 -28.91 6.11 5.38
N PHE A 46 -27.72 6.28 4.79
CA PHE A 46 -27.39 7.36 3.87
C PHE A 46 -26.34 6.93 2.86
N LEU A 47 -26.33 7.60 1.70
CA LEU A 47 -25.32 7.43 0.68
C LEU A 47 -24.03 8.14 1.10
N ALA A 48 -22.88 7.50 0.90
CA ALA A 48 -21.56 8.04 1.22
C ALA A 48 -20.60 7.90 0.03
N GLY A 49 -19.32 8.02 0.27
CA GLY A 49 -18.27 7.82 -0.72
C GLY A 49 -18.31 8.80 -1.88
N SER A 50 -17.82 8.35 -3.01
CA SER A 50 -17.67 9.18 -4.22
C SER A 50 -19.01 9.42 -4.92
N VAL A 51 -19.95 8.48 -4.86
CA VAL A 51 -21.28 8.61 -5.45
C VAL A 51 -22.08 9.72 -4.78
N ALA A 52 -22.04 9.80 -3.43
CA ALA A 52 -22.73 10.84 -2.68
C ALA A 52 -22.24 12.25 -3.05
N LYS A 53 -20.97 12.38 -3.44
CA LYS A 53 -20.31 13.66 -3.75
C LYS A 53 -20.27 13.97 -5.26
N GLY A 54 -20.80 13.09 -6.09
CA GLY A 54 -20.74 13.24 -7.55
C GLY A 54 -19.32 13.23 -8.13
N THR A 55 -18.35 12.57 -7.43
CA THR A 55 -16.94 12.52 -7.82
C THR A 55 -16.48 11.11 -8.26
N HIS A 56 -17.45 10.20 -8.46
CA HIS A 56 -17.18 8.83 -8.87
C HIS A 56 -16.85 8.74 -10.36
N LEU A 57 -16.10 7.70 -10.70
CA LEU A 57 -15.80 7.31 -12.08
C LEU A 57 -16.82 6.27 -12.56
N THR A 58 -16.90 6.05 -13.88
CA THR A 58 -17.73 4.97 -14.42
C THR A 58 -17.34 3.61 -13.84
N GLY A 59 -18.32 2.74 -13.59
CA GLY A 59 -18.09 1.40 -13.03
C GLY A 59 -17.71 1.39 -11.53
N THR A 60 -18.04 2.44 -10.79
CA THR A 60 -17.70 2.58 -9.36
C THR A 60 -18.52 1.64 -8.47
N GLU A 61 -18.00 1.35 -7.28
CA GLU A 61 -18.76 0.80 -6.14
C GLU A 61 -19.59 1.89 -5.46
N ILE A 62 -20.64 1.48 -4.74
CA ILE A 62 -21.57 2.38 -4.05
C ILE A 62 -21.44 2.15 -2.53
N ASP A 63 -21.10 3.21 -1.81
CA ASP A 63 -20.94 3.21 -0.35
C ASP A 63 -22.25 3.62 0.32
N VAL A 64 -22.87 2.71 1.08
CA VAL A 64 -24.04 3.00 1.90
C VAL A 64 -23.68 2.83 3.37
N PHE A 65 -23.84 3.89 4.13
CA PHE A 65 -23.58 3.90 5.55
C PHE A 65 -24.87 3.84 6.34
N VAL A 66 -24.84 3.19 7.52
CA VAL A 66 -25.96 3.15 8.45
C VAL A 66 -25.50 3.68 9.80
N ALA A 67 -25.95 4.90 10.17
CA ALA A 67 -25.56 5.57 11.38
C ALA A 67 -26.48 5.21 12.56
N PHE A 68 -25.92 4.54 13.56
CA PHE A 68 -26.56 4.16 14.81
C PHE A 68 -26.29 5.18 15.92
N PRO A 69 -27.12 5.20 16.99
CA PRO A 69 -26.87 6.06 18.15
C PRO A 69 -25.50 5.76 18.79
N PRO A 70 -24.85 6.78 19.40
CA PRO A 70 -23.52 6.61 19.99
C PRO A 70 -23.51 5.76 21.27
N ASP A 71 -24.64 5.59 21.93
CA ASP A 71 -24.82 4.74 23.12
C ASP A 71 -25.01 3.25 22.79
N LEU A 72 -25.16 2.89 21.51
CA LEU A 72 -25.27 1.48 21.09
C LEU A 72 -23.95 0.74 21.35
N PRO A 73 -23.96 -0.39 22.08
CA PRO A 73 -22.75 -1.21 22.26
C PRO A 73 -22.14 -1.64 20.93
N ARG A 74 -20.79 -1.67 20.86
CA ARG A 74 -20.06 -2.02 19.64
C ARG A 74 -20.45 -3.38 19.06
N ALA A 75 -20.63 -4.38 19.92
CA ALA A 75 -21.06 -5.71 19.50
C ALA A 75 -22.42 -5.69 18.78
N ASP A 76 -23.36 -4.89 19.29
CA ASP A 76 -24.68 -4.72 18.67
C ASP A 76 -24.58 -3.96 17.34
N LEU A 77 -23.71 -2.95 17.26
CA LEU A 77 -23.44 -2.23 15.99
C LEU A 77 -22.94 -3.21 14.92
N GLU A 78 -21.97 -4.05 15.27
CA GLU A 78 -21.40 -5.06 14.37
C GLU A 78 -22.44 -6.09 13.95
N GLU A 79 -23.20 -6.66 14.89
CA GLU A 79 -24.27 -7.63 14.59
C GLU A 79 -25.36 -7.02 13.69
N ARG A 80 -25.85 -5.84 14.03
CA ARG A 80 -26.90 -5.16 13.26
C ARG A 80 -26.40 -4.77 11.86
N GLY A 81 -25.17 -4.29 11.74
CA GLY A 81 -24.52 -3.99 10.45
C GLY A 81 -24.45 -5.22 9.55
N LEU A 82 -23.98 -6.35 10.07
CA LEU A 82 -23.94 -7.61 9.32
C LEU A 82 -25.35 -8.14 8.97
N ALA A 83 -26.32 -7.94 9.84
CA ALA A 83 -27.70 -8.32 9.56
C ALA A 83 -28.32 -7.51 8.41
N LEU A 84 -27.99 -6.23 8.28
CA LEU A 84 -28.40 -5.37 7.13
C LEU A 84 -27.68 -5.79 5.85
N GLY A 85 -26.44 -6.23 5.95
CA GLY A 85 -25.67 -6.75 4.81
C GLY A 85 -26.31 -7.94 4.10
N LYS A 86 -27.23 -8.67 4.75
CA LYS A 86 -28.01 -9.76 4.13
C LYS A 86 -28.96 -9.31 3.02
N LEU A 87 -29.18 -8.02 2.86
CA LEU A 87 -29.90 -7.45 1.72
C LEU A 87 -29.10 -7.51 0.42
N LEU A 88 -27.78 -7.68 0.50
CA LEU A 88 -26.89 -7.79 -0.65
C LEU A 88 -26.78 -9.23 -1.13
N GLU A 89 -26.79 -9.39 -2.45
CA GLU A 89 -26.48 -10.66 -3.10
C GLU A 89 -24.98 -10.95 -3.01
N ARG A 90 -24.60 -12.22 -2.83
CA ARG A 90 -23.20 -12.66 -2.74
C ARG A 90 -22.38 -11.89 -1.71
N GLY A 91 -23.05 -11.47 -0.60
CA GLY A 91 -22.41 -10.68 0.44
C GLY A 91 -21.22 -11.38 1.09
N ALA A 92 -20.07 -10.71 1.09
CA ALA A 92 -18.88 -11.09 1.83
C ALA A 92 -18.70 -10.16 3.02
N HIS A 93 -18.42 -10.76 4.20
CA HIS A 93 -18.07 -9.97 5.37
C HIS A 93 -16.60 -9.58 5.29
N LEU A 94 -16.34 -8.29 5.27
CA LEU A 94 -15.02 -7.71 5.31
C LEU A 94 -14.81 -7.03 6.66
N TYR A 95 -13.58 -6.74 6.99
CA TYR A 95 -13.20 -6.14 8.27
C TYR A 95 -12.23 -4.99 8.04
N ALA A 96 -12.65 -3.79 8.43
CA ALA A 96 -11.77 -2.64 8.56
C ALA A 96 -11.52 -2.39 10.07
N GLU A 97 -12.08 -1.34 10.68
CA GLU A 97 -12.12 -1.18 12.14
C GLU A 97 -13.20 -2.03 12.80
N HIS A 98 -14.26 -2.33 12.07
CA HIS A 98 -15.34 -3.27 12.42
C HIS A 98 -15.85 -3.96 11.14
N PRO A 99 -16.64 -5.06 11.30
CA PRO A 99 -17.15 -5.78 10.14
C PRO A 99 -18.13 -4.92 9.32
N TYR A 100 -18.05 -5.04 8.01
CA TYR A 100 -19.00 -4.48 7.05
C TYR A 100 -19.30 -5.52 5.96
N THR A 101 -20.31 -5.28 5.16
CA THR A 101 -20.68 -6.23 4.10
C THR A 101 -20.50 -5.58 2.74
N ARG A 102 -19.73 -6.23 1.87
CA ARG A 102 -19.63 -5.94 0.45
C ARG A 102 -20.38 -7.01 -0.33
N GLY A 103 -21.18 -6.61 -1.30
CA GLY A 103 -21.97 -7.52 -2.14
C GLY A 103 -22.58 -6.82 -3.34
N TRP A 104 -23.58 -7.44 -3.96
CA TRP A 104 -24.20 -6.91 -5.16
C TRP A 104 -25.66 -6.55 -4.91
N TYR A 105 -26.11 -5.45 -5.52
CA TYR A 105 -27.50 -5.04 -5.50
C TYR A 105 -27.84 -4.23 -6.76
N GLY A 106 -28.89 -4.64 -7.48
CA GLY A 106 -29.30 -3.96 -8.69
C GLY A 106 -28.25 -3.90 -9.81
N GLY A 107 -27.27 -4.82 -9.78
CA GLY A 107 -26.17 -4.89 -10.76
C GLY A 107 -24.97 -4.02 -10.43
N PHE A 108 -24.90 -3.43 -9.24
CA PHE A 108 -23.76 -2.68 -8.72
C PHE A 108 -23.14 -3.38 -7.52
N GLU A 109 -21.82 -3.23 -7.36
CA GLU A 109 -21.13 -3.61 -6.13
C GLU A 109 -21.41 -2.56 -5.07
N ILE A 110 -21.83 -2.99 -3.87
CA ILE A 110 -22.26 -2.12 -2.78
C ILE A 110 -21.60 -2.52 -1.49
N GLU A 111 -21.18 -1.53 -0.73
CA GLU A 111 -20.74 -1.69 0.66
C GLU A 111 -21.80 -1.16 1.61
N ILE A 112 -22.22 -1.97 2.59
CA ILE A 112 -23.04 -1.53 3.71
C ILE A 112 -22.16 -1.46 4.95
N VAL A 113 -21.89 -0.23 5.42
CA VAL A 113 -20.97 0.07 6.50
C VAL A 113 -21.75 0.63 7.70
N PRO A 114 -21.82 -0.07 8.85
CA PRO A 114 -22.36 0.52 10.06
C PRO A 114 -21.40 1.58 10.62
N CYS A 115 -21.92 2.64 11.20
CA CYS A 115 -21.13 3.68 11.88
C CYS A 115 -21.93 4.30 13.03
N TYR A 116 -21.28 5.07 13.87
CA TYR A 116 -21.97 5.85 14.88
C TYR A 116 -22.40 7.21 14.36
N ARG A 117 -23.55 7.69 14.85
CA ARG A 117 -24.09 9.02 14.57
C ARG A 117 -23.35 10.03 15.41
N ILE A 118 -22.48 10.81 14.78
CA ILE A 118 -21.72 11.87 15.43
C ILE A 118 -22.00 13.22 14.75
N THR A 119 -21.86 14.32 15.48
CA THR A 119 -21.97 15.68 14.96
C THR A 119 -20.63 16.40 14.90
N ASP A 120 -19.62 15.89 15.58
CA ASP A 120 -18.25 16.41 15.59
C ASP A 120 -17.24 15.24 15.65
N ALA A 121 -16.11 15.42 15.00
CA ALA A 121 -15.07 14.38 14.92
C ALA A 121 -14.44 14.00 16.27
N THR A 122 -14.56 14.84 17.30
CA THR A 122 -14.12 14.53 18.68
C THR A 122 -14.95 13.45 19.34
N GLN A 123 -16.18 13.23 18.86
CA GLN A 123 -17.11 12.21 19.37
C GLN A 123 -16.89 10.82 18.73
N ARG A 124 -15.94 10.69 17.78
CA ARG A 124 -15.73 9.43 17.06
C ARG A 124 -15.37 8.28 17.97
N MET A 125 -15.95 7.13 17.70
CA MET A 125 -15.63 5.84 18.31
C MET A 125 -14.91 4.90 17.33
N SER A 126 -15.04 5.20 16.02
CA SER A 126 -14.32 4.50 14.96
C SER A 126 -13.86 5.47 13.85
N ALA A 127 -12.94 5.05 12.99
CA ALA A 127 -12.45 5.90 11.89
C ALA A 127 -13.54 6.21 10.86
N VAL A 128 -14.50 5.30 10.66
CA VAL A 128 -15.57 5.43 9.67
C VAL A 128 -16.66 6.41 10.08
N ASP A 129 -16.76 6.77 11.37
CA ASP A 129 -17.77 7.72 11.87
C ASP A 129 -17.62 9.13 11.30
N ARG A 130 -16.42 9.49 10.81
CA ARG A 130 -16.16 10.78 10.15
C ARG A 130 -16.74 10.87 8.73
N THR A 131 -17.12 9.75 8.13
CA THR A 131 -17.56 9.72 6.73
C THR A 131 -18.72 10.67 6.43
N PRO A 132 -19.79 10.79 7.26
CA PRO A 132 -20.83 11.80 7.04
C PRO A 132 -20.28 13.22 7.00
N LEU A 133 -19.38 13.56 7.94
CA LEU A 133 -18.77 14.88 8.03
C LEU A 133 -17.90 15.20 6.80
N HIS A 134 -17.20 14.20 6.25
CA HIS A 134 -16.44 14.34 5.00
C HIS A 134 -17.35 14.60 3.79
N VAL A 135 -18.49 13.90 3.72
CA VAL A 135 -19.48 14.12 2.64
C VAL A 135 -20.00 15.56 2.71
N ASP A 136 -20.48 15.98 3.88
CA ASP A 136 -21.01 17.33 4.10
C ASP A 136 -19.96 18.41 3.82
N TYR A 137 -18.70 18.19 4.24
CA TYR A 137 -17.60 19.10 3.98
C TYR A 137 -17.35 19.32 2.50
N VAL A 138 -17.26 18.23 1.72
CA VAL A 138 -16.98 18.31 0.28
C VAL A 138 -18.17 18.95 -0.45
N LEU A 139 -19.40 18.48 -0.19
CA LEU A 139 -20.60 19.02 -0.83
C LEU A 139 -20.80 20.52 -0.55
N GLY A 140 -20.48 20.97 0.66
CA GLY A 140 -20.58 22.38 1.01
C GLY A 140 -19.51 23.29 0.39
N ARG A 141 -18.49 22.73 -0.29
CA ARG A 141 -17.35 23.51 -0.83
C ARG A 141 -17.05 23.28 -2.29
N VAL A 142 -17.48 22.14 -2.85
CA VAL A 142 -17.30 21.86 -4.26
C VAL A 142 -18.06 22.90 -5.11
N LYS A 143 -17.37 23.49 -6.08
CA LYS A 143 -17.93 24.46 -7.03
C LYS A 143 -18.29 23.79 -8.34
N ASP A 144 -19.06 24.48 -9.17
CA ASP A 144 -19.41 24.01 -10.51
C ASP A 144 -18.16 23.63 -11.31
N GLY A 145 -18.18 22.44 -11.91
CA GLY A 145 -17.08 21.87 -12.70
C GLY A 145 -16.00 21.18 -11.87
N GLN A 146 -15.88 21.42 -10.56
CA GLN A 146 -14.81 20.79 -9.75
C GLN A 146 -14.99 19.29 -9.56
N THR A 147 -16.18 18.74 -9.70
CA THR A 147 -16.40 17.30 -9.68
C THR A 147 -15.65 16.60 -10.81
N ASP A 148 -15.56 17.21 -11.99
CA ASP A 148 -14.80 16.70 -13.12
C ASP A 148 -13.29 16.85 -12.91
N GLU A 149 -12.85 17.92 -12.31
CA GLU A 149 -11.44 18.12 -11.91
C GLU A 149 -10.98 17.04 -10.90
N ILE A 150 -11.87 16.65 -9.99
CA ILE A 150 -11.63 15.56 -9.03
C ILE A 150 -11.58 14.22 -9.77
N ARG A 151 -12.49 13.96 -10.72
CA ARG A 151 -12.46 12.75 -11.55
C ARG A 151 -11.15 12.64 -12.33
N LEU A 152 -10.70 13.74 -12.94
CA LEU A 152 -9.41 13.79 -13.64
C LEU A 152 -8.26 13.44 -12.70
N LEU A 153 -8.20 14.03 -11.50
CA LEU A 153 -7.13 13.74 -10.55
C LEU A 153 -7.14 12.28 -10.08
N LYS A 154 -8.32 11.71 -9.80
CA LYS A 154 -8.46 10.29 -9.44
C LYS A 154 -7.99 9.37 -10.56
N ALA A 155 -8.47 9.56 -11.78
CA ALA A 155 -8.09 8.75 -12.93
C ALA A 155 -6.61 8.90 -13.29
N TRP A 156 -6.05 10.10 -13.16
CA TRP A 156 -4.63 10.35 -13.36
C TRP A 156 -3.78 9.66 -12.29
N ALA A 157 -4.16 9.76 -11.01
CA ALA A 157 -3.48 9.09 -9.91
C ALA A 157 -3.52 7.55 -10.06
N GLU A 158 -4.64 6.99 -10.56
CA GLU A 158 -4.77 5.58 -10.90
C GLU A 158 -3.82 5.19 -12.04
N GLY A 159 -3.81 5.96 -13.12
CA GLY A 159 -2.98 5.71 -14.30
C GLY A 159 -1.48 5.76 -13.99
N ILE A 160 -1.04 6.65 -13.12
CA ILE A 160 0.36 6.70 -12.69
C ILE A 160 0.70 5.69 -11.56
N GLY A 161 -0.30 4.96 -11.04
CA GLY A 161 -0.11 3.91 -10.05
C GLY A 161 0.02 4.37 -8.60
N VAL A 162 -0.49 5.57 -8.27
CA VAL A 162 -0.44 6.12 -6.90
C VAL A 162 -1.82 6.26 -6.24
N TYR A 163 -2.91 5.87 -6.90
CA TYR A 163 -4.26 5.93 -6.34
C TYR A 163 -4.54 4.76 -5.41
N GLY A 164 -5.01 5.06 -4.20
CA GLY A 164 -5.35 4.09 -3.17
C GLY A 164 -4.55 4.28 -1.90
N ALA A 165 -5.23 4.23 -0.74
CA ALA A 165 -4.62 4.33 0.60
C ALA A 165 -4.36 2.95 1.23
N GLU A 166 -4.79 1.87 0.56
CA GLU A 166 -4.61 0.50 1.02
C GLU A 166 -3.13 0.12 1.15
N ALA A 167 -2.87 -0.83 2.01
CA ALA A 167 -1.52 -1.27 2.33
C ALA A 167 -0.69 -1.77 1.13
N LYS A 168 -1.32 -2.12 0.03
CA LYS A 168 -0.67 -2.51 -1.23
C LYS A 168 -0.06 -1.31 -1.95
N ILE A 169 -0.77 -0.20 -2.03
CA ILE A 169 -0.40 0.99 -2.82
C ILE A 169 0.36 2.01 -1.96
N LEU A 170 -0.15 2.35 -0.76
CA LEU A 170 0.37 3.41 0.10
C LEU A 170 0.37 4.78 -0.60
N GLY A 171 -0.70 5.09 -1.29
CA GLY A 171 -0.85 6.26 -2.14
C GLY A 171 -1.99 7.18 -1.72
N PHE A 172 -2.60 7.81 -2.71
CA PHE A 172 -3.59 8.87 -2.57
C PHE A 172 -5.01 8.31 -2.54
N SER A 173 -5.71 8.47 -1.42
CA SER A 173 -7.13 8.10 -1.32
C SER A 173 -8.03 9.03 -2.15
N GLY A 174 -9.25 8.55 -2.48
CA GLY A 174 -10.24 9.37 -3.17
C GLY A 174 -10.56 10.67 -2.43
N TYR A 175 -10.69 10.62 -1.09
CA TYR A 175 -10.91 11.80 -0.27
C TYR A 175 -9.72 12.77 -0.28
N LEU A 176 -8.49 12.26 -0.31
CA LEU A 176 -7.30 13.09 -0.49
C LEU A 176 -7.33 13.84 -1.82
N CYS A 177 -7.69 13.16 -2.91
CA CYS A 177 -7.83 13.80 -4.22
C CYS A 177 -8.89 14.90 -4.22
N GLU A 178 -10.01 14.71 -3.53
CA GLU A 178 -11.06 15.71 -3.37
C GLU A 178 -10.53 16.94 -2.63
N LEU A 179 -9.85 16.77 -1.50
CA LEU A 179 -9.28 17.88 -0.74
C LEU A 179 -8.21 18.64 -1.52
N LEU A 180 -7.39 17.95 -2.30
CA LEU A 180 -6.37 18.59 -3.14
C LEU A 180 -7.00 19.49 -4.20
N VAL A 181 -8.07 19.05 -4.86
CA VAL A 181 -8.79 19.89 -5.84
C VAL A 181 -9.49 21.05 -5.15
N LEU A 182 -10.10 20.83 -3.99
CA LEU A 182 -10.70 21.95 -3.21
C LEU A 182 -9.65 22.99 -2.84
N LYS A 183 -8.41 22.59 -2.52
CA LYS A 183 -7.30 23.50 -2.18
C LYS A 183 -6.75 24.24 -3.39
N TYR A 184 -6.50 23.56 -4.51
CA TYR A 184 -5.80 24.12 -5.67
C TYR A 184 -6.73 24.55 -6.82
N GLY A 185 -8.04 24.27 -6.69
CA GLY A 185 -9.07 24.71 -7.62
C GLY A 185 -9.33 23.75 -8.78
N THR A 186 -8.29 23.28 -9.45
CA THR A 186 -8.39 22.42 -10.64
C THR A 186 -7.38 21.25 -10.59
N PHE A 187 -7.57 20.26 -11.44
CA PHE A 187 -6.60 19.19 -11.67
C PHE A 187 -5.20 19.73 -11.99
N ARG A 188 -5.12 20.65 -12.98
CA ARG A 188 -3.84 21.29 -13.32
C ARG A 188 -3.27 22.10 -12.16
N GLY A 189 -4.09 22.81 -11.42
CA GLY A 189 -3.67 23.54 -10.23
C GLY A 189 -3.05 22.62 -9.16
N VAL A 190 -3.58 21.41 -8.98
CA VAL A 190 -2.97 20.41 -8.09
C VAL A 190 -1.58 19.99 -8.61
N LEU A 191 -1.47 19.70 -9.91
CA LEU A 191 -0.19 19.28 -10.51
C LEU A 191 0.86 20.41 -10.39
N GLU A 192 0.51 21.63 -10.72
CA GLU A 192 1.39 22.81 -10.59
C GLU A 192 1.82 23.04 -9.14
N GLY A 193 0.86 23.02 -8.21
CA GLY A 193 1.16 23.13 -6.77
C GLY A 193 2.07 22.02 -6.25
N SER A 194 1.92 20.82 -6.79
CA SER A 194 2.73 19.66 -6.38
C SER A 194 4.21 19.77 -6.73
N LEU A 195 4.58 20.59 -7.71
CA LEU A 195 6.00 20.78 -8.10
C LEU A 195 6.85 21.35 -6.96
N ALA A 196 6.23 22.04 -6.01
CA ALA A 196 6.87 22.58 -4.81
C ALA A 196 6.91 21.58 -3.64
N TRP A 197 6.23 20.44 -3.73
CA TRP A 197 6.16 19.51 -2.60
C TRP A 197 7.51 18.86 -2.31
N ARG A 198 7.78 18.71 -1.03
CA ARG A 198 8.97 18.02 -0.48
C ARG A 198 8.53 17.18 0.72
N PRO A 199 9.21 16.09 1.06
CA PRO A 199 8.91 15.33 2.27
C PRO A 199 8.85 16.24 3.50
N GLY A 200 7.78 16.10 4.30
CA GLY A 200 7.49 16.94 5.45
C GLY A 200 6.59 18.15 5.14
N ILE A 201 6.11 18.30 3.89
CA ILE A 201 5.14 19.38 3.58
C ILE A 201 3.83 19.19 4.32
N VAL A 202 3.27 20.31 4.79
CA VAL A 202 1.95 20.38 5.44
C VAL A 202 1.02 21.23 4.58
N LEU A 203 -0.09 20.64 4.17
CA LEU A 203 -1.16 21.31 3.43
C LEU A 203 -2.38 21.46 4.34
N GLU A 204 -2.77 22.69 4.59
CA GLU A 204 -3.92 23.06 5.40
C GLU A 204 -4.99 23.68 4.49
N LEU A 205 -6.25 23.32 4.71
CA LEU A 205 -7.41 23.92 4.04
C LEU A 205 -8.01 25.00 4.96
N ASP A 206 -8.95 24.59 5.83
CA ASP A 206 -9.70 25.47 6.70
C ASP A 206 -9.23 25.42 8.17
N ARG A 207 -8.45 24.42 8.53
CA ARG A 207 -7.96 24.19 9.89
C ARG A 207 -6.46 23.95 9.89
N LEU A 208 -5.80 24.47 10.94
CA LEU A 208 -4.40 24.21 11.19
C LEU A 208 -4.22 22.82 11.81
N ALA A 209 -3.04 22.23 11.61
CA ALA A 209 -2.66 20.97 12.23
C ALA A 209 -2.66 21.10 13.76
N ALA A 210 -3.41 20.23 14.46
CA ALA A 210 -3.45 20.21 15.92
C ALA A 210 -2.19 19.55 16.52
N ARG A 211 -1.39 18.86 15.71
CA ARG A 211 -0.14 18.18 16.10
C ARG A 211 0.82 18.04 14.92
N THR A 212 2.05 17.73 15.19
CA THR A 212 3.03 17.35 14.15
C THR A 212 2.74 15.94 13.64
N PHE A 213 2.87 15.76 12.34
CA PHE A 213 2.72 14.49 11.66
C PHE A 213 4.07 14.05 11.06
N PRO A 214 4.50 12.79 11.24
CA PRO A 214 5.80 12.31 10.76
C PRO A 214 5.81 11.88 9.29
N GLU A 215 4.64 11.82 8.65
CA GLU A 215 4.50 11.34 7.28
C GLU A 215 5.06 12.35 6.25
N PRO A 216 5.47 11.87 5.08
CA PRO A 216 6.10 12.72 4.06
C PRO A 216 5.18 13.79 3.47
N LEU A 217 3.88 13.54 3.48
CA LEU A 217 2.82 14.49 3.10
C LEU A 217 1.81 14.57 4.24
N THR A 218 1.54 15.77 4.69
CA THR A 218 0.44 16.06 5.61
C THR A 218 -0.62 16.86 4.87
N VAL A 219 -1.85 16.34 4.84
CA VAL A 219 -3.05 17.10 4.48
C VAL A 219 -3.97 17.05 5.67
N VAL A 220 -4.09 18.19 6.34
CA VAL A 220 -4.88 18.30 7.58
C VAL A 220 -6.35 18.06 7.25
N ASP A 221 -6.96 17.12 7.96
CA ASP A 221 -8.38 16.84 7.78
C ASP A 221 -9.21 18.04 8.25
N PRO A 222 -9.99 18.68 7.38
CA PRO A 222 -10.76 19.87 7.74
C PRO A 222 -11.86 19.59 8.77
N VAL A 223 -12.25 18.35 8.98
CA VAL A 223 -13.24 17.97 10.00
C VAL A 223 -12.58 17.46 11.28
N ASP A 224 -11.33 16.95 11.21
CA ASP A 224 -10.56 16.44 12.36
C ASP A 224 -9.09 16.90 12.30
N PRO A 225 -8.72 18.04 12.92
CA PRO A 225 -7.35 18.57 12.84
C PRO A 225 -6.27 17.66 13.47
N ASN A 226 -6.67 16.62 14.18
CA ASN A 226 -5.76 15.59 14.70
C ASN A 226 -5.45 14.47 13.69
N ARG A 227 -6.00 14.54 12.47
CA ARG A 227 -5.85 13.55 11.42
C ARG A 227 -5.09 14.10 10.23
N ASN A 228 -4.13 13.32 9.74
CA ASN A 228 -3.53 13.50 8.42
C ASN A 228 -4.28 12.62 7.41
N VAL A 229 -4.96 13.24 6.43
CA VAL A 229 -5.67 12.50 5.35
C VAL A 229 -4.69 11.76 4.45
N ALA A 230 -3.46 12.27 4.32
CA ALA A 230 -2.40 11.69 3.51
C ALA A 230 -1.51 10.69 4.27
N SER A 231 -1.93 10.21 5.46
CA SER A 231 -1.10 9.34 6.32
C SER A 231 -0.65 8.04 5.68
N ALA A 232 -1.34 7.54 4.67
CA ALA A 232 -0.96 6.36 3.93
C ALA A 232 0.13 6.63 2.87
N VAL A 233 0.30 7.89 2.44
CA VAL A 233 1.19 8.23 1.31
C VAL A 233 2.64 8.00 1.68
N SER A 234 3.30 7.08 0.99
CA SER A 234 4.74 6.84 1.16
C SER A 234 5.59 7.91 0.47
N VAL A 235 6.87 8.02 0.87
CA VAL A 235 7.84 8.92 0.20
C VAL A 235 7.94 8.59 -1.30
N GLU A 236 7.93 7.31 -1.64
CA GLU A 236 8.01 6.84 -3.02
C GLU A 236 6.80 7.28 -3.85
N GLN A 237 5.58 7.14 -3.30
CA GLN A 237 4.36 7.57 -3.98
C GLN A 237 4.26 9.09 -4.10
N LEU A 238 4.72 9.84 -3.09
CA LEU A 238 4.84 11.30 -3.17
C LEU A 238 5.81 11.72 -4.29
N ALA A 239 6.99 11.09 -4.33
CA ALA A 239 7.98 11.39 -5.36
C ALA A 239 7.49 11.04 -6.77
N THR A 240 6.81 9.90 -6.93
CA THR A 240 6.19 9.47 -8.19
C THR A 240 5.14 10.47 -8.65
N PHE A 241 4.27 10.94 -7.75
CA PHE A 241 3.27 11.96 -8.04
C PHE A 241 3.90 13.25 -8.57
N VAL A 242 4.91 13.78 -7.86
CA VAL A 242 5.59 15.01 -8.24
C VAL A 242 6.33 14.87 -9.59
N HIS A 243 6.96 13.73 -9.82
CA HIS A 243 7.64 13.46 -11.09
C HIS A 243 6.63 13.37 -12.25
N ALA A 244 5.59 12.58 -12.12
CA ALA A 244 4.54 12.44 -13.11
C ALA A 244 3.84 13.78 -13.40
N ALA A 245 3.59 14.62 -12.39
CA ALA A 245 3.01 15.94 -12.54
C ALA A 245 3.90 16.85 -13.42
N ARG A 246 5.22 16.84 -13.17
CA ARG A 246 6.18 17.61 -13.98
C ARG A 246 6.17 17.18 -15.43
N GLU A 247 6.19 15.90 -15.70
CA GLU A 247 6.19 15.37 -17.05
C GLU A 247 4.86 15.63 -17.77
N TYR A 248 3.72 15.42 -17.07
CA TYR A 248 2.41 15.69 -17.65
C TYR A 248 2.23 17.16 -18.03
N LEU A 249 2.63 18.11 -17.16
CA LEU A 249 2.52 19.54 -17.44
C LEU A 249 3.38 19.97 -18.63
N GLN A 250 4.54 19.33 -18.85
CA GLN A 250 5.38 19.58 -20.01
C GLN A 250 4.82 18.95 -21.29
N ARG A 251 4.27 17.74 -21.18
CA ARG A 251 3.77 16.97 -22.34
C ARG A 251 2.52 16.18 -21.99
N PRO A 252 1.33 16.82 -21.95
CA PRO A 252 0.09 16.15 -21.66
C PRO A 252 -0.18 14.96 -22.60
N SER A 253 -0.62 13.83 -22.04
CA SER A 253 -0.92 12.61 -22.80
C SER A 253 -1.92 11.74 -22.06
N GLU A 254 -2.82 11.08 -22.78
CA GLU A 254 -3.75 10.08 -22.23
C GLU A 254 -3.05 8.90 -21.56
N ARG A 255 -1.77 8.65 -21.84
CA ARG A 255 -1.00 7.56 -21.22
C ARG A 255 -0.85 7.71 -19.71
N PHE A 256 -0.93 8.92 -19.18
CA PHE A 256 -0.92 9.17 -17.74
C PHE A 256 -2.21 8.73 -17.05
N PHE A 257 -3.30 8.59 -17.80
CA PHE A 257 -4.59 8.12 -17.31
C PHE A 257 -4.82 6.64 -17.66
N PHE A 258 -4.41 6.24 -18.86
CA PHE A 258 -4.61 4.91 -19.40
C PHE A 258 -3.30 4.31 -19.90
N PRO A 259 -2.40 3.98 -18.98
CA PRO A 259 -1.13 3.37 -19.35
C PRO A 259 -1.34 1.99 -19.95
N ARG A 260 -0.42 1.57 -20.80
CA ARG A 260 -0.42 0.19 -21.28
C ARG A 260 -0.12 -0.75 -20.11
N PRO A 261 -0.83 -1.88 -19.97
CA PRO A 261 -0.56 -2.83 -18.92
C PRO A 261 0.85 -3.41 -19.05
N LEU A 262 1.49 -3.67 -17.91
CA LEU A 262 2.77 -4.34 -17.88
C LEU A 262 2.64 -5.74 -18.49
N LYS A 263 3.41 -6.00 -19.55
CA LYS A 263 3.51 -7.34 -20.13
C LYS A 263 4.74 -8.04 -19.53
N ALA A 264 4.51 -9.19 -18.90
CA ALA A 264 5.60 -10.01 -18.39
C ALA A 264 6.61 -10.33 -19.51
N LEU A 265 7.88 -10.08 -19.26
CA LEU A 265 8.96 -10.43 -20.17
C LEU A 265 9.06 -11.96 -20.28
N SER A 266 9.45 -12.45 -21.47
CA SER A 266 9.73 -13.87 -21.65
C SER A 266 10.92 -14.30 -20.79
N LEU A 267 10.95 -15.57 -20.38
CA LEU A 267 12.07 -16.11 -19.60
C LEU A 267 13.42 -15.93 -20.30
N SER A 268 13.46 -15.98 -21.63
CA SER A 268 14.67 -15.73 -22.40
C SER A 268 15.18 -14.29 -22.24
N LYS A 269 14.27 -13.30 -22.31
CA LYS A 269 14.61 -11.89 -22.06
C LYS A 269 15.06 -11.67 -20.62
N LEU A 270 14.34 -12.21 -19.63
CA LEU A 270 14.72 -12.12 -18.22
C LEU A 270 16.12 -12.71 -17.96
N ARG A 271 16.42 -13.88 -18.53
CA ARG A 271 17.75 -14.49 -18.44
C ARG A 271 18.83 -13.66 -19.11
N ALA A 272 18.54 -13.08 -20.27
CA ALA A 272 19.48 -12.17 -20.94
C ALA A 272 19.77 -10.92 -20.11
N MET A 273 18.73 -10.31 -19.49
CA MET A 273 18.90 -9.18 -18.60
C MET A 273 19.72 -9.56 -17.36
N ALA A 274 19.38 -10.66 -16.70
CA ALA A 274 20.13 -11.17 -15.56
C ALA A 274 21.60 -11.42 -15.88
N LYS A 275 21.90 -12.02 -17.04
CA LYS A 275 23.29 -12.23 -17.50
C LYS A 275 24.07 -10.92 -17.68
N ARG A 276 23.41 -9.88 -18.18
CA ARG A 276 24.06 -8.54 -18.35
C ARG A 276 24.33 -7.87 -17.01
N ARG A 277 23.52 -8.14 -15.99
CA ARG A 277 23.64 -7.57 -14.64
C ARG A 277 24.69 -8.30 -13.81
N ALA A 278 24.94 -9.55 -14.12
CA ALA A 278 25.98 -10.42 -13.53
C ALA A 278 25.91 -10.58 -11.99
N GLY A 279 24.86 -10.12 -11.35
CA GLY A 279 24.63 -10.25 -9.90
C GLY A 279 24.03 -11.59 -9.51
N GLY A 280 23.99 -11.85 -8.19
CA GLY A 280 23.29 -13.00 -7.61
C GLY A 280 21.77 -12.76 -7.62
N LEU A 281 20.99 -13.79 -7.96
CA LEU A 281 19.54 -13.73 -7.93
C LEU A 281 18.96 -14.72 -6.93
N LEU A 282 17.94 -14.30 -6.18
CA LEU A 282 17.23 -15.15 -5.22
C LEU A 282 15.75 -14.88 -5.26
N ALA A 283 14.95 -15.94 -5.35
CA ALA A 283 13.52 -15.90 -5.11
C ALA A 283 13.18 -16.79 -3.91
N ILE A 284 12.47 -16.21 -2.94
CA ILE A 284 11.94 -16.91 -1.77
C ILE A 284 10.43 -16.87 -1.90
N SER A 285 9.76 -18.02 -1.85
CA SER A 285 8.30 -18.04 -1.90
C SER A 285 7.68 -18.92 -0.83
N VAL A 286 6.49 -18.54 -0.45
CA VAL A 286 5.61 -19.30 0.45
C VAL A 286 4.20 -19.29 -0.13
N PRO A 287 3.35 -20.30 0.18
CA PRO A 287 1.94 -20.21 -0.19
C PRO A 287 1.31 -18.90 0.32
N ALA A 288 0.60 -18.17 -0.54
CA ALA A 288 -0.06 -16.94 -0.13
C ALA A 288 -1.15 -17.27 0.90
N PRO A 289 -1.12 -16.66 2.10
CA PRO A 289 -2.17 -16.83 3.08
C PRO A 289 -3.54 -16.37 2.54
N ALA A 290 -4.60 -17.07 2.89
CA ALA A 290 -5.98 -16.69 2.55
C ALA A 290 -6.49 -15.61 3.52
N VAL A 291 -5.92 -14.42 3.43
CA VAL A 291 -6.28 -13.22 4.19
C VAL A 291 -6.49 -12.05 3.22
N THR A 292 -7.11 -10.97 3.68
CA THR A 292 -7.30 -9.77 2.86
C THR A 292 -5.96 -9.11 2.49
N GLU A 293 -5.93 -8.35 1.39
CA GLU A 293 -4.72 -7.63 0.97
C GLU A 293 -4.18 -6.70 2.06
N ASP A 294 -5.06 -6.04 2.82
CA ASP A 294 -4.66 -5.15 3.92
C ASP A 294 -4.00 -5.87 5.11
N VAL A 295 -4.24 -7.15 5.26
CA VAL A 295 -3.53 -8.01 6.24
C VAL A 295 -2.26 -8.60 5.62
N LEU A 296 -2.30 -8.95 4.33
CA LEU A 296 -1.20 -9.61 3.65
C LEU A 296 -0.02 -8.67 3.36
N TYR A 297 -0.29 -7.50 2.77
CA TYR A 297 0.78 -6.58 2.32
C TYR A 297 1.63 -6.00 3.45
N PRO A 298 1.10 -5.64 4.63
CA PRO A 298 1.94 -5.31 5.80
C PRO A 298 2.87 -6.45 6.21
N GLN A 299 2.39 -7.70 6.16
CA GLN A 299 3.23 -8.86 6.47
C GLN A 299 4.30 -9.09 5.40
N LEU A 300 3.97 -8.95 4.11
CA LEU A 300 4.95 -9.01 3.02
C LEU A 300 6.04 -7.95 3.21
N ARG A 301 5.67 -6.73 3.54
CA ARG A 301 6.62 -5.64 3.80
C ARG A 301 7.49 -5.93 5.01
N LYS A 302 6.91 -6.45 6.10
CA LYS A 302 7.66 -6.88 7.29
C LYS A 302 8.63 -8.01 6.95
N GLY A 303 8.17 -9.03 6.23
CA GLY A 303 9.00 -10.15 5.81
C GLY A 303 10.15 -9.72 4.88
N HIS A 304 9.85 -8.85 3.92
CA HIS A 304 10.86 -8.29 3.02
C HIS A 304 11.96 -7.56 3.80
N ARG A 305 11.59 -6.69 4.75
CA ARG A 305 12.55 -6.00 5.63
C ARG A 305 13.36 -6.99 6.46
N ALA A 306 12.74 -8.02 7.04
CA ALA A 306 13.43 -9.03 7.83
C ALA A 306 14.51 -9.79 7.01
N PHE A 307 14.23 -10.09 5.73
CA PHE A 307 15.22 -10.66 4.83
C PHE A 307 16.34 -9.66 4.50
N LEU A 308 16.01 -8.40 4.21
CA LEU A 308 17.01 -7.36 3.97
C LEU A 308 17.96 -7.19 5.17
N ASP A 309 17.42 -7.14 6.38
CA ASP A 309 18.20 -7.03 7.61
C ASP A 309 19.09 -8.28 7.84
N LEU A 310 18.60 -9.47 7.48
CA LEU A 310 19.38 -10.70 7.50
C LEU A 310 20.58 -10.61 6.55
N PHE A 311 20.35 -10.22 5.32
CA PHE A 311 21.40 -10.09 4.30
C PHE A 311 22.44 -9.05 4.69
N GLN A 312 22.00 -7.89 5.15
CA GLN A 312 22.88 -6.80 5.59
C GLN A 312 23.79 -7.25 6.74
N ARG A 313 23.24 -7.92 7.77
CA ARG A 313 24.01 -8.43 8.92
C ARG A 313 25.09 -9.43 8.53
N HIS A 314 24.90 -10.14 7.41
CA HIS A 314 25.84 -11.14 6.89
C HIS A 314 26.67 -10.62 5.71
N ALA A 315 26.67 -9.31 5.45
CA ALA A 315 27.42 -8.61 4.41
C ALA A 315 27.04 -9.04 2.97
N PHE A 316 25.80 -9.50 2.75
CA PHE A 316 25.26 -9.66 1.40
C PHE A 316 24.66 -8.31 0.98
N GLU A 317 25.28 -7.66 0.02
CA GLU A 317 24.81 -6.40 -0.54
C GLU A 317 23.66 -6.67 -1.50
N VAL A 318 22.46 -6.24 -1.12
CA VAL A 318 21.27 -6.30 -1.98
C VAL A 318 21.28 -5.08 -2.88
N PHE A 319 21.38 -5.30 -4.18
CA PHE A 319 21.35 -4.25 -5.19
C PHE A 319 19.92 -3.76 -5.45
N ASP A 320 18.96 -4.71 -5.55
CA ASP A 320 17.55 -4.43 -5.74
C ASP A 320 16.69 -5.55 -5.15
N SER A 321 15.45 -5.22 -4.80
CA SER A 321 14.55 -6.20 -4.22
C SER A 321 13.09 -5.81 -4.38
N ARG A 322 12.23 -6.84 -4.40
CA ARG A 322 10.79 -6.68 -4.49
C ARG A 322 10.07 -7.81 -3.79
N PHE A 323 8.87 -7.56 -3.31
CA PHE A 323 7.91 -8.59 -2.95
C PHE A 323 6.64 -8.44 -3.79
N ASP A 324 5.95 -9.55 -4.03
CA ASP A 324 4.72 -9.58 -4.83
C ASP A 324 3.89 -10.81 -4.47
N VAL A 325 2.67 -10.87 -4.97
CA VAL A 325 1.85 -12.07 -4.97
C VAL A 325 1.79 -12.60 -6.40
N ALA A 326 2.40 -13.75 -6.64
CA ALA A 326 2.47 -14.39 -7.94
C ALA A 326 1.57 -15.64 -7.97
N GLY A 327 0.35 -15.49 -8.48
CA GLY A 327 -0.66 -16.53 -8.43
C GLY A 327 -1.06 -16.88 -6.99
N LYS A 328 -0.72 -18.10 -6.55
CA LYS A 328 -1.01 -18.57 -5.18
C LYS A 328 0.20 -18.50 -4.24
N GLU A 329 1.24 -17.78 -4.62
CA GLU A 329 2.47 -17.67 -3.83
C GLU A 329 2.78 -16.21 -3.50
N ALA A 330 3.11 -15.94 -2.24
CA ALA A 330 3.79 -14.73 -1.82
C ALA A 330 5.27 -14.90 -2.12
N VAL A 331 5.87 -13.97 -2.87
CA VAL A 331 7.24 -14.08 -3.37
C VAL A 331 8.07 -12.87 -2.96
N PHE A 332 9.31 -13.12 -2.55
CA PHE A 332 10.34 -12.12 -2.27
C PHE A 332 11.49 -12.33 -3.26
N LEU A 333 11.81 -11.31 -4.01
CA LEU A 333 12.84 -11.31 -5.03
C LEU A 333 13.98 -10.41 -4.60
N PHE A 334 15.20 -10.90 -4.76
CA PHE A 334 16.42 -10.15 -4.43
C PHE A 334 17.44 -10.30 -5.56
N GLU A 335 18.05 -9.19 -5.90
CA GLU A 335 19.24 -9.10 -6.73
C GLU A 335 20.39 -8.64 -5.85
N PHE A 336 21.48 -9.35 -5.86
CA PHE A 336 22.68 -9.05 -5.07
C PHE A 336 23.80 -8.50 -5.97
N ALA A 337 24.63 -7.64 -5.40
CA ALA A 337 25.81 -7.12 -6.08
C ALA A 337 26.77 -8.26 -6.53
N VAL A 338 26.84 -9.33 -5.74
CA VAL A 338 27.65 -10.54 -6.04
C VAL A 338 26.84 -11.81 -5.76
N ASP A 339 27.10 -12.87 -6.52
CA ASP A 339 26.42 -14.17 -6.34
C ASP A 339 26.91 -14.93 -5.09
N SER A 340 28.19 -14.79 -4.76
CA SER A 340 28.79 -15.45 -3.60
C SER A 340 29.84 -14.59 -2.93
N LEU A 341 29.96 -14.76 -1.62
CA LEU A 341 30.97 -14.11 -0.78
C LEU A 341 32.18 -15.05 -0.55
N PRO A 342 33.38 -14.49 -0.30
CA PRO A 342 34.54 -15.28 0.14
C PRO A 342 34.21 -16.12 1.38
N ARG A 343 34.85 -17.27 1.53
CA ARG A 343 34.67 -18.15 2.71
C ARG A 343 35.11 -17.51 4.03
N VAL A 344 35.98 -16.53 3.95
CA VAL A 344 36.56 -15.83 5.10
C VAL A 344 36.00 -14.44 5.22
N SER A 345 35.70 -14.01 6.45
CA SER A 345 35.33 -12.63 6.76
C SER A 345 36.16 -12.11 7.92
N ARG A 346 36.48 -10.82 7.87
CA ARG A 346 37.15 -10.15 8.99
C ARG A 346 36.12 -9.74 10.02
N HIS A 347 36.39 -10.15 11.28
CA HIS A 347 35.56 -9.75 12.41
C HIS A 347 36.38 -8.75 13.26
N PRO A 348 35.95 -7.47 13.31
CA PRO A 348 36.65 -6.45 14.10
C PRO A 348 36.45 -6.69 15.59
N GLY A 349 37.53 -6.56 16.34
CA GLY A 349 37.55 -6.63 17.79
C GLY A 349 37.59 -5.23 18.45
N PRO A 350 37.75 -5.19 19.77
CA PRO A 350 37.91 -3.95 20.52
C PRO A 350 39.28 -3.29 20.27
N PRO A 351 39.45 -2.00 20.62
CA PRO A 351 40.77 -1.39 20.70
C PRO A 351 41.72 -2.20 21.61
N VAL A 352 43.02 -2.24 21.29
CA VAL A 352 44.01 -3.12 21.99
C VAL A 352 44.19 -2.79 23.46
N TRP A 353 43.94 -1.54 23.87
CA TRP A 353 44.17 -1.03 25.23
C TRP A 353 42.93 -1.06 26.14
N VAL A 354 41.77 -1.57 25.67
CA VAL A 354 40.59 -1.66 26.54
C VAL A 354 40.62 -2.96 27.37
N LYS A 355 40.04 -2.92 28.57
CA LYS A 355 40.07 -4.06 29.52
C LYS A 355 39.44 -5.34 28.97
N ASN A 356 38.38 -5.22 28.15
CA ASN A 356 37.69 -6.37 27.55
C ASN A 356 38.39 -6.95 26.30
N ALA A 357 39.55 -6.43 25.90
CA ALA A 357 40.36 -7.02 24.84
C ALA A 357 40.76 -8.47 25.13
N LYS A 358 41.01 -8.81 26.41
CA LYS A 358 41.34 -10.17 26.84
C LYS A 358 40.22 -11.16 26.54
N GLU A 359 38.96 -10.82 26.81
CA GLU A 359 37.79 -11.67 26.51
C GLU A 359 37.67 -11.97 25.03
N PHE A 360 37.94 -10.99 24.16
CA PHE A 360 37.98 -11.17 22.73
C PHE A 360 39.06 -12.16 22.31
N LEU A 361 40.28 -12.02 22.85
CA LEU A 361 41.41 -12.92 22.57
C LEU A 361 41.10 -14.34 23.02
N ASP A 362 40.65 -14.53 24.25
CA ASP A 362 40.33 -15.85 24.82
C ASP A 362 39.26 -16.57 24.01
N LYS A 363 38.23 -15.83 23.57
CA LYS A 363 37.16 -16.35 22.75
C LYS A 363 37.64 -16.82 21.37
N TRP A 364 38.40 -15.98 20.68
CA TRP A 364 38.75 -16.25 19.30
C TRP A 364 39.99 -17.10 19.10
N GLN A 365 40.96 -17.13 20.04
CA GLN A 365 42.07 -18.06 19.99
C GLN A 365 41.64 -19.53 20.05
N ARG A 366 40.51 -19.82 20.70
CA ARG A 366 40.00 -21.19 20.87
C ARG A 366 38.81 -21.51 19.98
N SER A 367 38.33 -20.57 19.19
CA SER A 367 37.15 -20.75 18.38
C SER A 367 37.45 -21.60 17.14
N PRO A 368 36.70 -22.67 16.88
CA PRO A 368 36.85 -23.48 15.67
C PRO A 368 36.49 -22.70 14.40
N LYS A 369 35.86 -21.52 14.53
CA LYS A 369 35.52 -20.64 13.40
C LYS A 369 36.69 -19.74 12.99
N THR A 370 37.76 -19.66 13.80
CA THR A 370 38.92 -18.83 13.50
C THR A 370 39.76 -19.46 12.39
N ILE A 371 39.98 -18.70 11.33
CA ILE A 371 40.84 -19.05 10.19
C ILE A 371 42.26 -18.50 10.41
N ALA A 372 42.35 -17.23 10.85
CA ALA A 372 43.62 -16.59 11.17
C ALA A 372 43.46 -15.53 12.26
N GLY A 373 44.45 -15.41 13.11
CA GLY A 373 44.49 -14.44 14.23
C GLY A 373 43.99 -15.05 15.54
N PRO A 374 43.67 -14.20 16.55
CA PRO A 374 43.57 -12.72 16.53
C PRO A 374 44.88 -11.98 16.22
N PHE A 375 44.78 -10.86 15.53
CA PHE A 375 45.91 -9.97 15.18
C PHE A 375 45.49 -8.49 15.32
N VAL A 376 46.48 -7.60 15.29
CA VAL A 376 46.24 -6.15 15.37
C VAL A 376 46.10 -5.58 13.98
N GLN A 377 45.04 -4.78 13.77
CA GLN A 377 44.79 -4.01 12.55
C GLN A 377 44.45 -2.57 12.93
N GLY A 378 45.37 -1.64 12.61
CA GLY A 378 45.27 -0.28 13.12
C GLY A 378 45.35 -0.29 14.67
N GLU A 379 44.36 0.29 15.30
CA GLU A 379 44.29 0.35 16.78
C GLU A 379 43.46 -0.77 17.43
N ARG A 380 42.93 -1.71 16.61
CA ARG A 380 41.97 -2.71 17.08
C ARG A 380 42.46 -4.13 16.86
N TRP A 381 41.99 -5.03 17.70
CA TRP A 381 42.07 -6.45 17.42
C TRP A 381 41.19 -6.82 16.21
N ALA A 382 41.59 -7.80 15.45
CA ALA A 382 40.83 -8.39 14.38
C ALA A 382 41.06 -9.91 14.32
N VAL A 383 40.11 -10.62 13.78
CA VAL A 383 40.21 -12.06 13.53
C VAL A 383 39.55 -12.40 12.20
N ASP A 384 40.21 -13.22 11.42
CA ASP A 384 39.60 -13.78 10.21
C ASP A 384 38.84 -15.05 10.55
N VAL A 385 37.55 -15.07 10.25
CA VAL A 385 36.63 -16.16 10.62
C VAL A 385 35.97 -16.80 9.41
N ALA A 386 35.66 -18.07 9.52
CA ALA A 386 34.83 -18.75 8.52
C ALA A 386 33.43 -18.14 8.51
N ARG A 387 32.95 -17.74 7.34
CA ARG A 387 31.56 -17.31 7.15
C ARG A 387 30.60 -18.48 7.37
N GLU A 388 29.47 -18.18 7.95
CA GLU A 388 28.40 -19.15 8.13
C GLU A 388 27.82 -19.62 6.79
N ALA A 389 27.70 -18.70 5.86
CA ALA A 389 27.19 -18.95 4.50
C ALA A 389 27.94 -18.08 3.49
N THR A 390 28.27 -18.64 2.34
CA THR A 390 28.86 -17.91 1.22
C THR A 390 27.84 -17.54 0.16
N SER A 391 26.63 -18.06 0.22
CA SER A 391 25.51 -17.67 -0.64
C SER A 391 24.30 -17.25 0.16
N ALA A 392 23.54 -16.28 -0.37
CA ALA A 392 22.31 -15.80 0.26
C ALA A 392 21.28 -16.92 0.43
N SER A 393 21.21 -17.86 -0.53
CA SER A 393 20.31 -19.01 -0.45
C SER A 393 20.65 -19.96 0.71
N ALA A 394 21.94 -20.21 0.97
CA ALA A 394 22.38 -21.02 2.11
C ALA A 394 22.06 -20.30 3.43
N LEU A 395 22.30 -19.00 3.49
CA LEU A 395 21.98 -18.19 4.67
C LEU A 395 20.48 -18.23 5.00
N VAL A 396 19.61 -18.06 4.00
CA VAL A 396 18.16 -18.14 4.23
C VAL A 396 17.76 -19.54 4.69
N LYS A 397 18.30 -20.62 4.10
CA LYS A 397 18.03 -22.01 4.52
C LYS A 397 18.34 -22.26 5.99
N SER A 398 19.44 -21.68 6.51
CA SER A 398 19.86 -21.87 7.91
C SER A 398 19.08 -20.97 8.88
N ARG A 399 18.70 -19.75 8.49
CA ARG A 399 18.26 -18.69 9.41
C ARG A 399 16.81 -18.21 9.28
N TRP A 400 16.06 -18.61 8.26
CA TRP A 400 14.71 -18.06 8.03
C TRP A 400 13.77 -18.23 9.23
N ARG A 401 13.95 -19.32 10.03
CA ARG A 401 13.10 -19.57 11.22
C ARG A 401 13.30 -18.58 12.36
N GLU A 402 14.37 -17.82 12.32
CA GLU A 402 14.70 -16.76 13.29
C GLU A 402 14.07 -15.42 12.89
N LEU A 403 13.52 -15.32 11.69
CA LEU A 403 12.95 -14.09 11.15
C LEU A 403 11.49 -13.95 11.53
N SER A 404 11.10 -12.73 11.91
CA SER A 404 9.70 -12.36 12.06
C SER A 404 9.16 -11.81 10.74
N ILE A 405 8.54 -12.69 9.94
CA ILE A 405 8.01 -12.34 8.61
C ILE A 405 6.50 -12.08 8.60
N GLY A 406 5.85 -12.11 9.77
CA GLY A 406 4.41 -11.95 9.92
C GLY A 406 3.71 -13.29 10.19
N LYS A 407 2.71 -13.26 11.07
CA LYS A 407 2.05 -14.44 11.63
C LYS A 407 1.56 -15.45 10.60
N ASP A 408 0.88 -14.95 9.56
CA ASP A 408 0.28 -15.83 8.54
C ASP A 408 1.31 -16.32 7.54
N LEU A 409 2.28 -15.45 7.18
CA LEU A 409 3.42 -15.83 6.34
C LEU A 409 4.35 -16.83 7.05
N GLU A 410 4.59 -16.70 8.36
CA GLU A 410 5.35 -17.67 9.15
C GLU A 410 4.68 -19.03 9.16
N LYS A 411 3.35 -19.06 9.34
CA LYS A 411 2.56 -20.29 9.29
C LYS A 411 2.63 -20.93 7.90
N ALA A 412 2.56 -20.14 6.83
CA ALA A 412 2.70 -20.61 5.46
C ALA A 412 4.13 -21.11 5.17
N ALA A 413 5.16 -20.39 5.62
CA ALA A 413 6.57 -20.75 5.46
C ALA A 413 6.92 -22.08 6.16
N ARG A 414 6.36 -22.34 7.34
CA ARG A 414 6.52 -23.62 8.06
C ARG A 414 5.95 -24.81 7.29
N ARG A 415 4.92 -24.58 6.47
CA ARG A 415 4.33 -25.62 5.59
C ARG A 415 5.15 -25.84 4.34
N SER A 416 5.54 -24.77 3.67
CA SER A 416 6.29 -24.83 2.41
C SER A 416 7.00 -23.51 2.15
N LEU A 417 8.30 -23.46 2.45
CA LEU A 417 9.18 -22.39 2.01
C LEU A 417 10.03 -22.91 0.85
N ARG A 418 10.04 -22.18 -0.25
CA ARG A 418 10.83 -22.51 -1.45
C ARG A 418 11.88 -21.45 -1.69
N ILE A 419 13.08 -21.87 -2.03
CA ILE A 419 14.23 -21.00 -2.26
C ILE A 419 14.82 -21.38 -3.61
N HIS A 420 14.84 -20.42 -4.53
CA HIS A 420 15.40 -20.59 -5.87
C HIS A 420 16.50 -19.56 -6.09
N ALA A 421 17.71 -20.01 -6.43
CA ALA A 421 18.86 -19.14 -6.64
C ALA A 421 19.32 -19.14 -8.11
N GLY A 422 19.96 -18.05 -8.52
CA GLY A 422 20.50 -17.88 -9.86
C GLY A 422 19.41 -18.07 -10.95
N ALA A 423 19.74 -18.78 -12.00
CA ALA A 423 18.83 -19.00 -13.14
C ALA A 423 17.52 -19.72 -12.76
N THR A 424 17.50 -20.50 -11.66
CA THR A 424 16.30 -21.23 -11.21
C THR A 424 15.27 -20.28 -10.54
N SER A 425 15.67 -19.09 -10.14
CA SER A 425 14.77 -18.05 -9.62
C SER A 425 13.90 -17.45 -10.73
N LEU A 426 14.38 -17.45 -11.97
CA LEU A 426 13.67 -16.93 -13.15
C LEU A 426 12.68 -17.96 -13.69
N ARG A 427 11.54 -18.09 -13.01
CA ARG A 427 10.48 -19.05 -13.33
C ARG A 427 9.30 -18.37 -14.02
N ALA A 428 8.55 -19.13 -14.82
CA ALA A 428 7.36 -18.63 -15.50
C ALA A 428 6.35 -18.00 -14.51
N GLY A 429 6.10 -18.65 -13.36
CA GLY A 429 5.19 -18.14 -12.33
C GLY A 429 5.66 -16.83 -11.67
N TYR A 430 6.92 -16.44 -11.80
CA TYR A 430 7.45 -15.20 -11.23
C TYR A 430 7.88 -14.19 -12.31
N ALA A 431 7.58 -14.48 -13.58
CA ALA A 431 8.03 -13.64 -14.69
C ALA A 431 7.54 -12.19 -14.60
N GLU A 432 6.30 -11.98 -14.17
CA GLU A 432 5.76 -10.64 -13.97
C GLU A 432 6.48 -9.91 -12.82
N ALA A 433 6.66 -10.57 -11.68
CA ALA A 433 7.35 -9.98 -10.53
C ALA A 433 8.81 -9.63 -10.86
N TRP A 434 9.54 -10.48 -11.59
CA TRP A 434 10.87 -10.18 -12.10
C TRP A 434 10.87 -9.06 -13.14
N THR A 435 9.82 -9.02 -13.99
CA THR A 435 9.68 -7.91 -14.94
C THR A 435 9.55 -6.59 -14.22
N ARG A 436 8.70 -6.52 -13.19
CA ARG A 436 8.54 -5.33 -12.34
C ARG A 436 9.84 -4.92 -11.62
N LEU A 437 10.71 -5.87 -11.30
CA LEU A 437 12.01 -5.58 -10.67
C LEU A 437 13.02 -5.06 -11.68
N PHE A 438 13.06 -5.62 -12.89
CA PHE A 438 14.06 -5.27 -13.90
C PHE A 438 13.63 -4.12 -14.81
N ASP A 439 12.33 -4.00 -15.10
CA ASP A 439 11.76 -2.90 -15.86
C ASP A 439 11.53 -1.71 -14.92
N LYS A 440 12.25 -0.63 -15.17
CA LYS A 440 12.17 0.59 -14.37
C LYS A 440 11.31 1.68 -15.02
N GLN A 441 10.60 1.33 -16.11
CA GLN A 441 9.70 2.27 -16.77
C GLN A 441 8.50 2.60 -15.89
N PHE A 442 8.16 3.87 -15.84
CA PHE A 442 6.92 4.29 -15.22
C PHE A 442 5.70 3.82 -16.03
N PRO A 443 4.51 3.73 -15.41
CA PRO A 443 3.31 3.27 -16.14
C PRO A 443 3.05 4.03 -17.43
N TRP A 444 3.18 5.35 -17.45
CA TRP A 444 2.91 6.23 -18.59
C TRP A 444 3.97 6.20 -19.71
N GLU A 445 5.10 5.60 -19.47
CA GLU A 445 6.18 5.44 -20.46
C GLU A 445 5.97 4.18 -21.33
N ARG A 446 5.07 3.29 -20.95
CA ARG A 446 4.83 2.02 -21.63
C ARG A 446 3.98 2.14 -22.88
#